data_7bab0470bac96fedbb69d45b20aa041a
#
_entry.id   7bab0470bac96fedbb69d45b20aa041a
#
_cell.length_a   1.000
_cell.length_b   1.000
_cell.length_c   1.000
_cell.angle_alpha   90.00
_cell.angle_beta   90.00
_cell.angle_gamma   90.00
#
_symmetry.space_group_name_H-M   'P 1'
#
loop_
_entity.id
_entity.type
_entity.pdbx_description
1 polymer ?
#
loop_
_entity_poly.entity_id
_entity_poly.type
_entity_poly.pdbx_seq_one_letter_code
_entity_poly.pdbx_strand_id
1 'polypeptide(L)'
;VEAMLSQFCIRRPIFATVLSLFIVLSGLIALRVLPLSQYPNITPPSVRVSATYDGADAETIARTVAQPIEDQLSGIEGLLYFTTSIRSSGDMAIQCVFDVGTNPNDAMLEINNRVRTAERRLPAKVRDQGVSVRKRSEDELLMMALYSPDKSMTASDMADYANLNIVDELKRLSGIGDVSVFGNVQSAMRIWLDPVRMAGTVSYTHLRAHETDQY
;
A
#
# COMPACT_ATOMS: atom_id res chain seq x y z
N VAL A 1 -40.55 -32.85 -25.82
CA VAL A 1 -39.17 -33.17 -25.56
C VAL A 1 -38.99 -33.84 -24.20
N GLU A 2 -39.64 -33.36 -23.15
CA GLU A 2 -39.53 -33.92 -21.79
C GLU A 2 -39.99 -35.37 -21.66
N ALA A 3 -41.09 -35.75 -22.33
CA ALA A 3 -41.61 -37.11 -22.30
C ALA A 3 -40.68 -38.14 -22.97
N MET A 4 -39.89 -37.73 -23.98
CA MET A 4 -38.96 -38.63 -24.64
C MET A 4 -37.72 -38.95 -23.78
N LEU A 5 -37.17 -37.97 -23.07
CA LEU A 5 -36.04 -38.16 -22.15
C LEU A 5 -36.39 -39.07 -20.97
N SER A 6 -37.56 -38.85 -20.37
CA SER A 6 -38.08 -39.66 -19.28
C SER A 6 -38.30 -41.13 -19.68
N GLN A 7 -38.93 -41.38 -20.82
CA GLN A 7 -39.12 -42.74 -21.34
C GLN A 7 -37.80 -43.43 -21.71
N PHE A 8 -36.81 -42.68 -22.22
CA PHE A 8 -35.50 -43.20 -22.55
C PHE A 8 -34.71 -43.63 -21.30
N CYS A 9 -34.76 -42.83 -20.23
CA CYS A 9 -34.12 -43.15 -18.95
C CYS A 9 -34.77 -44.37 -18.27
N ILE A 10 -36.10 -44.53 -18.35
CA ILE A 10 -36.79 -45.68 -17.81
C ILE A 10 -36.43 -46.98 -18.56
N ARG A 11 -36.28 -46.91 -19.87
CA ARG A 11 -35.93 -48.07 -20.70
C ARG A 11 -34.46 -48.49 -20.60
N ARG A 12 -33.55 -47.58 -20.14
CA ARG A 12 -32.13 -47.85 -20.01
C ARG A 12 -31.62 -47.38 -18.64
N PRO A 13 -31.84 -48.16 -17.57
CA PRO A 13 -31.51 -47.77 -16.20
C PRO A 13 -29.98 -47.55 -16.00
N ILE A 14 -29.14 -48.33 -16.67
CA ILE A 14 -27.66 -48.16 -16.59
C ILE A 14 -27.24 -46.80 -17.13
N PHE A 15 -27.84 -46.32 -18.21
CA PHE A 15 -27.56 -45.00 -18.75
C PHE A 15 -27.95 -43.87 -17.80
N ALA A 16 -29.14 -44.02 -17.17
CA ALA A 16 -29.65 -43.06 -16.20
C ALA A 16 -28.74 -42.96 -14.97
N THR A 17 -28.24 -44.09 -14.45
CA THR A 17 -27.32 -44.11 -13.30
C THR A 17 -25.96 -43.48 -13.63
N VAL A 18 -25.40 -43.75 -14.82
CA VAL A 18 -24.14 -43.15 -15.26
C VAL A 18 -24.27 -41.64 -15.43
N LEU A 19 -25.37 -41.17 -16.05
CA LEU A 19 -25.66 -39.76 -16.21
C LEU A 19 -25.83 -39.04 -14.87
N SER A 20 -26.54 -39.65 -13.93
CA SER A 20 -26.71 -39.13 -12.58
C SER A 20 -25.39 -39.04 -11.84
N LEU A 21 -24.54 -40.06 -11.92
CA LEU A 21 -23.22 -40.07 -11.31
C LEU A 21 -22.31 -38.98 -11.91
N PHE A 22 -22.40 -38.79 -13.21
CA PHE A 22 -21.62 -37.75 -13.91
C PHE A 22 -22.04 -36.33 -13.44
N ILE A 23 -23.36 -36.08 -13.31
CA ILE A 23 -23.87 -34.80 -12.81
C ILE A 23 -23.43 -34.56 -11.36
N VAL A 24 -23.49 -35.58 -10.50
CA VAL A 24 -23.05 -35.47 -9.11
C VAL A 24 -21.54 -35.18 -9.02
N LEU A 25 -20.73 -35.91 -9.81
CA LEU A 25 -19.28 -35.67 -9.83
C LEU A 25 -18.92 -34.27 -10.37
N SER A 26 -19.58 -33.84 -11.45
CA SER A 26 -19.34 -32.49 -11.99
C SER A 26 -19.78 -31.41 -11.00
N GLY A 27 -20.88 -31.61 -10.28
CA GLY A 27 -21.32 -30.71 -9.21
C GLY A 27 -20.35 -30.63 -8.04
N LEU A 28 -19.79 -31.76 -7.61
CA LEU A 28 -18.76 -31.81 -6.55
C LEU A 28 -17.46 -31.11 -6.97
N ILE A 29 -17.05 -31.28 -8.20
CA ILE A 29 -15.88 -30.56 -8.76
C ILE A 29 -16.18 -29.07 -8.83
N ALA A 30 -17.35 -28.68 -9.32
CA ALA A 30 -17.76 -27.29 -9.40
C ALA A 30 -17.77 -26.60 -8.02
N LEU A 31 -18.26 -27.28 -6.98
CA LEU A 31 -18.24 -26.78 -5.61
C LEU A 31 -16.82 -26.51 -5.07
N ARG A 32 -15.82 -27.28 -5.54
CA ARG A 32 -14.42 -27.09 -5.14
C ARG A 32 -13.71 -25.98 -5.92
N VAL A 33 -14.11 -25.77 -7.16
CA VAL A 33 -13.45 -24.82 -8.09
C VAL A 33 -14.12 -23.45 -8.08
N LEU A 34 -15.41 -23.38 -7.73
CA LEU A 34 -16.11 -22.09 -7.69
C LEU A 34 -15.53 -21.18 -6.60
N PRO A 35 -14.98 -20.02 -6.94
CA PRO A 35 -14.56 -19.05 -5.94
C PRO A 35 -15.81 -18.51 -5.24
N LEU A 36 -15.97 -18.83 -3.95
CA LEU A 36 -17.02 -18.27 -3.12
C LEU A 36 -16.55 -16.90 -2.64
N SER A 37 -16.88 -15.85 -3.38
CA SER A 37 -16.79 -14.49 -2.89
C SER A 37 -18.12 -14.10 -2.26
N GLN A 38 -18.08 -13.70 -0.98
CA GLN A 38 -19.27 -13.30 -0.22
C GLN A 38 -19.85 -11.97 -0.74
N TYR A 39 -19.00 -11.14 -1.34
CA TYR A 39 -19.37 -9.89 -2.00
C TYR A 39 -18.69 -9.81 -3.37
N PRO A 40 -19.36 -9.27 -4.40
CA PRO A 40 -18.69 -8.95 -5.65
C PRO A 40 -17.57 -7.93 -5.36
N ASN A 41 -16.41 -8.09 -6.03
CA ASN A 41 -15.31 -7.12 -5.95
C ASN A 41 -15.74 -5.83 -6.65
N ILE A 42 -16.46 -4.98 -5.92
CA ILE A 42 -16.91 -3.65 -6.36
C ILE A 42 -15.99 -2.54 -5.83
N THR A 43 -14.97 -2.88 -5.05
CA THR A 43 -13.97 -1.92 -4.57
C THR A 43 -13.10 -1.46 -5.74
N PRO A 44 -13.15 -0.16 -6.08
CA PRO A 44 -12.30 0.38 -7.12
C PRO A 44 -10.84 0.26 -6.71
N PRO A 45 -9.94 -0.17 -7.63
CA PRO A 45 -8.53 -0.26 -7.32
C PRO A 45 -7.96 1.11 -7.02
N SER A 46 -7.12 1.20 -6.00
CA SER A 46 -6.48 2.45 -5.63
C SER A 46 -4.96 2.32 -5.58
N VAL A 47 -4.29 3.41 -5.95
CA VAL A 47 -2.83 3.55 -5.93
C VAL A 47 -2.48 4.77 -5.11
N ARG A 48 -1.52 4.62 -4.21
CA ARG A 48 -1.02 5.69 -3.35
C ARG A 48 0.35 6.14 -3.80
N VAL A 49 0.47 7.44 -4.01
CA VAL A 49 1.74 8.14 -4.21
C VAL A 49 2.09 8.84 -2.91
N SER A 50 3.29 8.66 -2.39
CA SER A 50 3.76 9.33 -1.18
C SER A 50 5.15 9.92 -1.37
N ALA A 51 5.33 11.12 -0.84
CA ALA A 51 6.60 11.83 -0.82
C ALA A 51 6.75 12.56 0.52
N THR A 52 7.99 12.78 0.93
CA THR A 52 8.31 13.52 2.15
C THR A 52 9.18 14.73 1.80
N TYR A 53 8.86 15.87 2.39
CA TYR A 53 9.65 17.09 2.27
C TYR A 53 9.91 17.66 3.67
N ASP A 54 10.98 17.19 4.30
CA ASP A 54 11.33 17.58 5.65
C ASP A 54 11.61 19.08 5.78
N GLY A 55 10.94 19.70 6.75
CA GLY A 55 11.11 21.11 7.08
C GLY A 55 10.31 22.10 6.22
N ALA A 56 9.53 21.62 5.25
CA ALA A 56 8.62 22.47 4.49
C ALA A 56 7.23 22.54 5.17
N ASP A 57 6.60 23.69 5.05
CA ASP A 57 5.20 23.87 5.45
C ASP A 57 4.23 23.28 4.41
N ALA A 58 2.99 23.02 4.84
CA ALA A 58 2.01 22.37 4.00
C ALA A 58 1.70 23.13 2.71
N GLU A 59 1.72 24.45 2.71
CA GLU A 59 1.48 25.27 1.52
C GLU A 59 2.63 25.15 0.50
N THR A 60 3.85 25.14 0.99
CA THR A 60 5.04 24.91 0.15
C THR A 60 4.99 23.51 -0.48
N ILE A 61 4.67 22.48 0.29
CA ILE A 61 4.52 21.12 -0.22
C ILE A 61 3.42 21.05 -1.28
N ALA A 62 2.27 21.69 -1.03
CA ALA A 62 1.18 21.73 -1.99
C ALA A 62 1.61 22.29 -3.34
N ARG A 63 2.32 23.41 -3.33
CA ARG A 63 2.73 24.09 -4.55
C ARG A 63 3.94 23.47 -5.25
N THR A 64 4.91 22.96 -4.49
CA THR A 64 6.20 22.52 -5.07
C THR A 64 6.27 21.00 -5.28
N VAL A 65 5.45 20.21 -4.59
CA VAL A 65 5.48 18.75 -4.67
C VAL A 65 4.15 18.20 -5.18
N ALA A 66 3.02 18.56 -4.53
CA ALA A 66 1.73 18.01 -4.89
C ALA A 66 1.29 18.45 -6.29
N GLN A 67 1.25 19.76 -6.55
CA GLN A 67 0.77 20.30 -7.81
C GLN A 67 1.52 19.77 -9.05
N PRO A 68 2.87 19.72 -9.11
CA PRO A 68 3.57 19.13 -10.24
C PRO A 68 3.24 17.66 -10.49
N ILE A 69 2.93 16.89 -9.43
CA ILE A 69 2.52 15.50 -9.55
C ILE A 69 1.08 15.42 -10.03
N GLU A 70 0.16 16.18 -9.44
CA GLU A 70 -1.26 16.24 -9.79
C GLU A 70 -1.46 16.63 -11.26
N ASP A 71 -0.69 17.59 -11.76
CA ASP A 71 -0.70 18.01 -13.16
C ASP A 71 -0.38 16.84 -14.11
N GLN A 72 0.50 15.94 -13.71
CA GLN A 72 0.86 14.78 -14.50
C GLN A 72 -0.12 13.60 -14.33
N LEU A 73 -0.79 13.52 -13.18
CA LEU A 73 -1.80 12.50 -12.93
C LEU A 73 -3.12 12.81 -13.64
N SER A 74 -3.39 14.09 -13.90
CA SER A 74 -4.56 14.52 -14.66
C SER A 74 -4.52 13.95 -16.09
N GLY A 75 -5.58 13.26 -16.49
CA GLY A 75 -5.70 12.67 -17.83
C GLY A 75 -5.19 11.22 -17.94
N ILE A 76 -4.97 10.53 -16.82
CA ILE A 76 -4.75 9.09 -16.82
C ILE A 76 -6.07 8.38 -17.12
N GLU A 77 -6.05 7.45 -18.05
CA GLU A 77 -7.23 6.67 -18.43
C GLU A 77 -7.72 5.80 -17.28
N GLY A 78 -9.02 5.82 -17.03
CA GLY A 78 -9.64 5.06 -15.93
C GLY A 78 -9.46 5.68 -14.55
N LEU A 79 -8.81 6.84 -14.40
CA LEU A 79 -8.73 7.56 -13.14
C LEU A 79 -10.06 8.28 -12.87
N LEU A 80 -10.75 7.92 -11.80
CA LEU A 80 -12.00 8.55 -11.38
C LEU A 80 -11.75 9.88 -10.65
N TYR A 81 -10.91 9.82 -9.63
CA TYR A 81 -10.50 11.00 -8.85
C TYR A 81 -9.21 10.70 -8.10
N PHE A 82 -8.57 11.74 -7.64
CA PHE A 82 -7.49 11.65 -6.66
C PHE A 82 -7.74 12.60 -5.49
N THR A 83 -7.21 12.24 -4.34
CA THR A 83 -7.28 13.04 -3.11
C THR A 83 -5.88 13.22 -2.56
N THR A 84 -5.50 14.47 -2.32
CA THR A 84 -4.20 14.82 -1.75
C THR A 84 -4.34 15.16 -0.28
N SER A 85 -3.52 14.56 0.54
CA SER A 85 -3.39 14.88 1.96
C SER A 85 -1.96 15.24 2.29
N ILE A 86 -1.79 16.38 2.95
CA ILE A 86 -0.50 16.93 3.35
C ILE A 86 -0.51 17.08 4.87
N ARG A 87 0.55 16.60 5.52
CA ARG A 87 0.72 16.71 6.97
C ARG A 87 1.77 17.76 7.29
N SER A 88 1.63 18.38 8.44
CA SER A 88 2.60 19.34 8.97
C SER A 88 3.98 18.71 9.29
N SER A 89 4.06 17.38 9.33
CA SER A 89 5.33 16.63 9.45
C SER A 89 6.20 16.68 8.19
N GLY A 90 5.67 17.21 7.08
CA GLY A 90 6.37 17.19 5.79
C GLY A 90 5.91 16.06 4.86
N ASP A 91 5.03 15.19 5.33
CA ASP A 91 4.53 14.05 4.56
C ASP A 91 3.39 14.45 3.65
N MET A 92 3.44 13.99 2.41
CA MET A 92 2.39 14.13 1.41
C MET A 92 1.96 12.75 0.92
N ALA A 93 0.67 12.57 0.73
CA ALA A 93 0.11 11.39 0.09
C ALA A 93 -1.02 11.76 -0.87
N ILE A 94 -0.92 11.25 -2.10
CA ILE A 94 -1.98 11.34 -3.11
C ILE A 94 -2.57 9.94 -3.27
N GLN A 95 -3.85 9.81 -3.06
CA GLN A 95 -4.60 8.58 -3.31
C GLN A 95 -5.34 8.71 -4.63
N CYS A 96 -5.00 7.87 -5.58
CA CYS A 96 -5.63 7.79 -6.89
C CYS A 96 -6.59 6.60 -6.91
N VAL A 97 -7.84 6.85 -7.26
CA VAL A 97 -8.90 5.83 -7.33
C VAL A 97 -9.29 5.65 -8.80
N PHE A 98 -9.26 4.39 -9.25
CA PHE A 98 -9.53 4.01 -10.62
C PHE A 98 -10.89 3.37 -10.78
N ASP A 99 -11.37 3.28 -12.01
CA ASP A 99 -12.63 2.63 -12.33
C ASP A 99 -12.60 1.12 -12.03
N VAL A 100 -13.77 0.60 -11.68
CA VAL A 100 -13.96 -0.83 -11.39
C VAL A 100 -13.65 -1.65 -12.65
N GLY A 101 -12.72 -2.62 -12.50
CA GLY A 101 -12.25 -3.44 -13.61
C GLY A 101 -10.90 -3.02 -14.18
N THR A 102 -10.35 -1.86 -13.78
CA THR A 102 -8.98 -1.48 -14.12
C THR A 102 -7.99 -2.43 -13.44
N ASN A 103 -6.99 -2.92 -14.20
CA ASN A 103 -5.93 -3.74 -13.63
C ASN A 103 -5.04 -2.89 -12.70
N PRO A 104 -4.91 -3.24 -11.41
CA PRO A 104 -4.11 -2.45 -10.46
C PRO A 104 -2.62 -2.36 -10.82
N ASN A 105 -2.09 -3.34 -11.57
CA ASN A 105 -0.70 -3.33 -12.01
C ASN A 105 -0.47 -2.30 -13.10
N ASP A 106 -1.39 -2.23 -14.06
CA ASP A 106 -1.31 -1.29 -15.18
C ASP A 106 -1.50 0.15 -14.67
N ALA A 107 -2.46 0.36 -13.76
CA ALA A 107 -2.67 1.64 -13.09
C ALA A 107 -1.41 2.10 -12.33
N MET A 108 -0.77 1.20 -11.56
CA MET A 108 0.46 1.52 -10.84
C MET A 108 1.61 1.86 -11.81
N LEU A 109 1.73 1.13 -12.92
CA LEU A 109 2.77 1.37 -13.92
C LEU A 109 2.59 2.75 -14.57
N GLU A 110 1.36 3.10 -14.94
CA GLU A 110 1.07 4.40 -15.55
C GLU A 110 1.34 5.55 -14.57
N ILE A 111 0.89 5.43 -13.31
CA ILE A 111 1.22 6.42 -12.28
C ILE A 111 2.73 6.57 -12.10
N ASN A 112 3.49 5.45 -12.03
CA ASN A 112 4.94 5.51 -11.94
C ASN A 112 5.57 6.29 -13.09
N ASN A 113 5.13 6.06 -14.31
CA ASN A 113 5.61 6.78 -15.50
C ASN A 113 5.34 8.28 -15.40
N ARG A 114 4.15 8.66 -14.96
CA ARG A 114 3.75 10.06 -14.79
C ARG A 114 4.53 10.73 -13.66
N VAL A 115 4.68 10.05 -12.52
CA VAL A 115 5.46 10.55 -11.37
C VAL A 115 6.92 10.78 -11.76
N ARG A 116 7.56 9.85 -12.49
CA ARG A 116 8.93 10.05 -12.99
C ARG A 116 9.07 11.28 -13.89
N THR A 117 8.03 11.62 -14.64
CA THR A 117 8.02 12.84 -15.44
C THR A 117 7.93 14.09 -14.54
N ALA A 118 7.13 14.01 -13.48
CA ALA A 118 7.00 15.08 -12.49
C ALA A 118 8.29 15.29 -11.66
N GLU A 119 9.05 14.22 -11.36
CA GLU A 119 10.25 14.25 -10.51
C GLU A 119 11.26 15.32 -10.93
N ARG A 120 11.38 15.61 -12.22
CA ARG A 120 12.28 16.64 -12.74
C ARG A 120 11.93 18.06 -12.25
N ARG A 121 10.68 18.27 -11.82
CA ARG A 121 10.18 19.56 -11.32
C ARG A 121 10.18 19.63 -9.80
N LEU A 122 10.45 18.52 -9.12
CA LEU A 122 10.42 18.44 -7.67
C LEU A 122 11.70 19.03 -7.05
N PRO A 123 11.62 19.57 -5.83
CA PRO A 123 12.78 20.02 -5.06
C PRO A 123 13.81 18.89 -4.88
N ALA A 124 15.11 19.25 -4.84
CA ALA A 124 16.20 18.27 -4.73
C ALA A 124 16.01 17.34 -3.53
N LYS A 125 15.66 17.86 -2.35
CA LYS A 125 15.42 17.05 -1.14
C LYS A 125 14.36 15.95 -1.33
N VAL A 126 13.27 16.27 -2.05
CA VAL A 126 12.21 15.29 -2.33
C VAL A 126 12.68 14.24 -3.33
N ARG A 127 13.45 14.64 -4.33
CA ARG A 127 14.04 13.70 -5.30
C ARG A 127 15.04 12.75 -4.65
N ASP A 128 15.85 13.24 -3.72
CA ASP A 128 16.87 12.45 -3.03
C ASP A 128 16.23 11.41 -2.09
N GLN A 129 15.11 11.75 -1.46
CA GLN A 129 14.30 10.81 -0.66
C GLN A 129 13.48 9.87 -1.53
N GLY A 130 13.12 10.30 -2.73
CA GLY A 130 12.31 9.55 -3.70
C GLY A 130 10.81 9.66 -3.45
N VAL A 131 10.05 9.41 -4.53
CA VAL A 131 8.59 9.32 -4.50
C VAL A 131 8.19 7.86 -4.54
N SER A 132 7.44 7.41 -3.55
CA SER A 132 6.99 6.01 -3.46
C SER A 132 5.59 5.86 -4.05
N VAL A 133 5.43 4.90 -4.96
CA VAL A 133 4.14 4.54 -5.56
C VAL A 133 3.79 3.11 -5.15
N ARG A 134 2.66 2.92 -4.49
CA ARG A 134 2.21 1.62 -3.99
C ARG A 134 0.74 1.39 -4.31
N LYS A 135 0.40 0.16 -4.64
CA LYS A 135 -1.00 -0.26 -4.66
C LYS A 135 -1.56 -0.21 -3.24
N ARG A 136 -2.79 0.23 -3.13
CA ARG A 136 -3.53 0.16 -1.88
C ARG A 136 -4.74 -0.74 -2.10
N SER A 137 -4.83 -1.80 -1.33
CA SER A 137 -6.09 -2.49 -1.11
C SER A 137 -6.77 -1.85 0.10
N GLU A 138 -8.05 -1.59 0.00
CA GLU A 138 -8.84 -1.13 1.15
C GLU A 138 -9.31 -2.31 2.02
N ASP A 139 -9.17 -3.53 1.49
CA ASP A 139 -9.54 -4.75 2.20
C ASP A 139 -8.42 -5.14 3.17
N GLU A 140 -8.68 -5.01 4.46
CA GLU A 140 -7.84 -5.55 5.51
C GLU A 140 -8.11 -7.06 5.62
N LEU A 141 -7.11 -7.87 5.25
CA LEU A 141 -7.21 -9.32 5.30
C LEU A 141 -7.27 -9.83 6.75
N LEU A 142 -6.40 -9.30 7.60
CA LEU A 142 -6.26 -9.75 8.98
C LEU A 142 -5.62 -8.66 9.83
N MET A 143 -6.16 -8.43 11.00
CA MET A 143 -5.56 -7.62 12.05
C MET A 143 -5.19 -8.52 13.23
N MET A 144 -3.91 -8.52 13.62
CA MET A 144 -3.40 -9.29 14.75
C MET A 144 -2.90 -8.36 15.85
N ALA A 145 -3.18 -8.72 17.10
CA ALA A 145 -2.65 -8.03 18.26
C ALA A 145 -1.56 -8.88 18.93
N LEU A 146 -0.38 -8.30 19.10
CA LEU A 146 0.72 -8.89 19.86
C LEU A 146 0.67 -8.33 21.28
N TYR A 147 0.74 -9.19 22.29
CA TYR A 147 0.74 -8.78 23.68
C TYR A 147 1.72 -9.62 24.51
N SER A 148 2.30 -9.01 25.54
CA SER A 148 3.16 -9.69 26.51
C SER A 148 2.36 -9.98 27.79
N PRO A 149 2.06 -11.26 28.11
CA PRO A 149 1.29 -11.60 29.33
C PRO A 149 2.01 -11.20 30.60
N ASP A 150 3.33 -11.33 30.63
CA ASP A 150 4.17 -11.07 31.81
C ASP A 150 4.66 -9.61 31.88
N LYS A 151 4.24 -8.74 30.95
CA LYS A 151 4.72 -7.36 30.83
C LYS A 151 6.25 -7.22 30.80
N SER A 152 6.94 -8.27 30.35
CA SER A 152 8.41 -8.31 30.24
C SER A 152 8.93 -7.48 29.07
N MET A 153 8.09 -7.25 28.04
CA MET A 153 8.42 -6.49 26.84
C MET A 153 7.62 -5.18 26.80
N THR A 154 8.28 -4.11 26.40
CA THR A 154 7.61 -2.84 26.13
C THR A 154 6.90 -2.87 24.78
N ALA A 155 6.04 -1.90 24.49
CA ALA A 155 5.38 -1.78 23.20
C ALA A 155 6.39 -1.60 22.04
N SER A 156 7.51 -0.91 22.31
CA SER A 156 8.61 -0.75 21.34
C SER A 156 9.29 -2.08 21.05
N ASP A 157 9.62 -2.86 22.10
CA ASP A 157 10.30 -4.15 21.94
C ASP A 157 9.43 -5.16 21.17
N MET A 158 8.11 -5.13 21.42
CA MET A 158 7.15 -5.97 20.68
C MET A 158 7.03 -5.54 19.22
N ALA A 159 7.07 -4.24 18.93
CA ALA A 159 7.03 -3.74 17.57
C ALA A 159 8.31 -4.09 16.81
N ASP A 160 9.48 -3.97 17.45
CA ASP A 160 10.76 -4.37 16.88
C ASP A 160 10.82 -5.88 16.63
N TYR A 161 10.33 -6.68 17.58
CA TYR A 161 10.22 -8.13 17.40
C TYR A 161 9.30 -8.49 16.22
N ALA A 162 8.15 -7.83 16.10
CA ALA A 162 7.22 -8.03 15.00
C ALA A 162 7.86 -7.68 13.64
N ASN A 163 8.56 -6.55 13.57
CA ASN A 163 9.24 -6.12 12.34
C ASN A 163 10.35 -7.08 11.91
N LEU A 164 11.15 -7.58 12.87
CA LEU A 164 12.30 -8.44 12.56
C LEU A 164 11.90 -9.89 12.26
N ASN A 165 10.86 -10.42 12.90
CA ASN A 165 10.57 -11.85 12.85
C ASN A 165 9.24 -12.20 12.17
N ILE A 166 8.25 -11.30 12.16
CA ILE A 166 6.90 -11.62 11.70
C ILE A 166 6.62 -10.98 10.35
N VAL A 167 6.94 -9.72 10.17
CA VAL A 167 6.59 -8.95 8.97
C VAL A 167 7.17 -9.58 7.71
N ASP A 168 8.45 -9.95 7.73
CA ASP A 168 9.12 -10.52 6.56
C ASP A 168 8.60 -11.91 6.21
N GLU A 169 8.26 -12.72 7.21
CA GLU A 169 7.67 -14.03 6.97
C GLU A 169 6.26 -13.93 6.38
N LEU A 170 5.46 -13.00 6.89
CA LEU A 170 4.11 -12.77 6.35
C LEU A 170 4.15 -12.21 4.92
N LYS A 171 5.08 -11.30 4.61
CA LYS A 171 5.24 -10.74 3.25
C LYS A 171 5.63 -11.77 2.19
N ARG A 172 6.23 -12.90 2.61
CA ARG A 172 6.59 -14.00 1.70
C ARG A 172 5.42 -14.89 1.34
N LEU A 173 4.32 -14.81 2.08
CA LEU A 173 3.13 -15.61 1.79
C LEU A 173 2.42 -15.10 0.53
N SER A 174 2.05 -16.03 -0.33
CA SER A 174 1.31 -15.73 -1.55
C SER A 174 -0.07 -15.17 -1.21
N GLY A 175 -0.43 -14.04 -1.81
CA GLY A 175 -1.71 -13.36 -1.59
C GLY A 175 -1.69 -12.22 -0.58
N ILE A 176 -0.57 -11.99 0.13
CA ILE A 176 -0.39 -10.84 1.01
C ILE A 176 0.24 -9.69 0.22
N GLY A 177 -0.45 -8.55 0.19
CA GLY A 177 0.00 -7.35 -0.52
C GLY A 177 0.97 -6.50 0.28
N ASP A 178 0.67 -6.25 1.54
CA ASP A 178 1.51 -5.50 2.48
C ASP A 178 1.21 -5.89 3.93
N VAL A 179 2.19 -5.68 4.80
CA VAL A 179 2.06 -5.90 6.25
C VAL A 179 2.60 -4.66 6.96
N SER A 180 1.78 -4.06 7.81
CA SER A 180 2.17 -2.88 8.59
C SER A 180 2.01 -3.14 10.09
N VAL A 181 2.95 -2.63 10.88
CA VAL A 181 2.91 -2.69 12.33
C VAL A 181 2.42 -1.36 12.87
N PHE A 182 1.29 -1.38 13.59
CA PHE A 182 0.78 -0.20 14.29
C PHE A 182 1.50 -0.04 15.64
N GLY A 183 1.76 1.21 16.03
CA GLY A 183 2.44 1.49 17.29
C GLY A 183 3.96 1.35 17.24
N ASN A 184 4.54 1.28 16.05
CA ASN A 184 5.98 1.30 15.88
C ASN A 184 6.54 2.66 16.34
N VAL A 185 7.13 2.66 17.53
CA VAL A 185 7.87 3.81 18.07
C VAL A 185 9.32 3.60 17.70
N GLN A 186 9.79 4.27 16.66
CA GLN A 186 11.22 4.27 16.34
C GLN A 186 11.98 5.01 17.44
N SER A 187 12.96 4.34 18.02
CA SER A 187 13.89 4.97 18.97
C SER A 187 14.69 6.05 18.26
N ALA A 188 14.54 7.31 18.68
CA ALA A 188 15.29 8.42 18.13
C ALA A 188 16.10 9.09 19.24
N MET A 189 17.37 9.38 18.94
CA MET A 189 18.20 10.18 19.83
C MET A 189 17.90 11.67 19.60
N ARG A 190 17.37 12.35 20.60
CA ARG A 190 17.15 13.80 20.57
C ARG A 190 18.34 14.50 21.21
N ILE A 191 19.05 15.27 20.45
CA ILE A 191 20.16 16.09 20.94
C ILE A 191 19.65 17.52 21.12
N TRP A 192 19.59 17.96 22.37
CA TRP A 192 19.22 19.32 22.71
C TRP A 192 20.49 20.17 22.80
N LEU A 193 20.63 21.13 21.90
CA LEU A 193 21.72 22.08 21.92
C LEU A 193 21.29 23.30 22.72
N ASP A 194 22.09 23.68 23.72
CA ASP A 194 21.88 24.89 24.50
C ASP A 194 22.55 26.08 23.76
N PRO A 195 21.78 27.00 23.15
CA PRO A 195 22.33 28.10 22.36
C PRO A 195 23.13 29.06 23.20
N VAL A 196 22.84 29.20 24.50
CA VAL A 196 23.61 30.10 25.40
C VAL A 196 24.98 29.51 25.70
N ARG A 197 25.06 28.21 25.94
CA ARG A 197 26.35 27.52 26.12
C ARG A 197 27.16 27.46 24.83
N MET A 198 26.50 27.29 23.70
CA MET A 198 27.17 27.28 22.39
C MET A 198 27.73 28.64 22.03
N ALA A 199 27.06 29.73 22.37
CA ALA A 199 27.58 31.10 22.16
C ALA A 199 28.87 31.40 22.98
N GLY A 200 29.02 30.73 24.13
CA GLY A 200 30.20 30.85 24.98
C GLY A 200 31.38 29.94 24.57
N THR A 201 31.16 29.00 23.67
CA THR A 201 32.19 28.11 23.14
C THR A 201 32.36 28.35 21.65
N VAL A 202 33.59 28.63 21.22
CA VAL A 202 33.98 28.99 19.81
C VAL A 202 33.55 27.90 18.79
N SER A 203 32.98 26.78 19.24
CA SER A 203 32.49 25.65 18.44
C SER A 203 31.42 25.99 17.40
N TYR A 204 30.61 27.03 17.64
CA TYR A 204 29.55 27.43 16.73
C TYR A 204 30.03 27.92 15.36
N THR A 205 31.16 28.62 15.35
CA THR A 205 31.74 29.16 14.12
C THR A 205 32.50 28.12 13.31
N HIS A 206 33.03 27.06 13.93
CA HIS A 206 33.71 25.98 13.23
C HIS A 206 32.74 25.00 12.52
N LEU A 207 31.57 24.73 13.05
CA LEU A 207 30.57 23.90 12.37
C LEU A 207 30.09 24.55 11.06
N ARG A 208 29.96 25.88 11.04
CA ARG A 208 29.54 26.61 9.84
C ARG A 208 30.66 26.74 8.80
N ALA A 209 31.92 26.76 9.21
CA ALA A 209 33.07 26.83 8.30
C ALA A 209 33.29 25.51 7.53
N HIS A 210 32.94 24.37 8.12
CA HIS A 210 33.04 23.08 7.44
C HIS A 210 31.91 22.83 6.41
N GLU A 211 30.76 23.49 6.54
CA GLU A 211 29.69 23.37 5.53
C GLU A 211 29.97 24.19 4.27
N THR A 212 30.82 25.22 4.33
CA THR A 212 31.12 26.08 3.18
C THR A 212 32.27 25.58 2.33
N ASP A 213 33.09 24.65 2.81
CA ASP A 213 34.24 24.11 2.06
C ASP A 213 33.91 22.83 1.23
N GLN A 214 32.65 22.47 1.13
CA GLN A 214 32.19 21.29 0.34
C GLN A 214 31.38 21.65 -0.91
N TYR A 215 31.59 22.87 -1.48
CA TYR A 215 31.07 23.22 -2.81
C TYR A 215 32.17 23.52 -3.77
#